data_6316a639de489b9fefdee6813779e88e
#
_entry.id   6316a639de489b9fefdee6813779e88e
#
_cell.length_a   1.000
_cell.length_b   1.000
_cell.length_c   1.000
_cell.angle_alpha   90.00
_cell.angle_beta   90.00
_cell.angle_gamma   90.00
#
_symmetry.space_group_name_H-M   'P 1'
#
loop_
_entity.id
_entity.type
_entity.pdbx_description
1 polymer ?
#
loop_
_entity_poly.entity_id
_entity_poly.type
_entity_poly.pdbx_seq_one_letter_code
_entity_poly.pdbx_strand_id
1 'polypeptide(L)'
;MNSARLRNWILPLVITLLALADGVLHFTLDVVLFRGNFIGRIGPPPGTPPPANPPPGPPVPLPLPVNQLFLLNLIGYTVLIALFWFALRRRGAWLRWVDLVLVVYALTALLAWVDLGRPNPRGLGFLSKGVEIVLVIALLAHAWMLSRTSASVTEPALELQTRSHS
;
A
#
# COMPACT_ATOMS: atom_id res chain seq x y z
N MET A 1 3.94 -7.60 -30.72
CA MET A 1 3.34 -7.71 -29.39
C MET A 1 1.98 -7.03 -29.44
N ASN A 2 0.86 -7.74 -29.18
CA ASN A 2 -0.50 -7.21 -29.36
C ASN A 2 -0.76 -6.07 -28.36
N SER A 3 -1.26 -4.92 -28.84
CA SER A 3 -1.56 -3.72 -28.04
C SER A 3 -2.48 -4.02 -26.83
N ALA A 4 -3.38 -5.00 -26.96
CA ALA A 4 -4.22 -5.46 -25.87
C ALA A 4 -3.44 -6.16 -24.73
N ARG A 5 -2.40 -6.93 -25.05
CA ARG A 5 -1.52 -7.54 -24.04
C ARG A 5 -0.71 -6.48 -23.30
N LEU A 6 -0.15 -5.51 -24.03
CA LEU A 6 0.63 -4.43 -23.40
C LEU A 6 -0.23 -3.66 -22.39
N ARG A 7 -1.45 -3.30 -22.76
CA ARG A 7 -2.39 -2.57 -21.90
C ARG A 7 -2.71 -3.32 -20.61
N ASN A 8 -2.80 -4.65 -20.64
CA ASN A 8 -3.10 -5.46 -19.44
C ASN A 8 -1.94 -5.55 -18.44
N TRP A 9 -0.70 -5.20 -18.83
CA TRP A 9 0.47 -5.22 -17.95
C TRP A 9 0.85 -3.84 -17.41
N ILE A 10 0.39 -2.75 -18.04
CA ILE A 10 0.75 -1.38 -17.63
C ILE A 10 0.25 -1.11 -16.22
N LEU A 11 -1.03 -1.36 -15.95
CA LEU A 11 -1.62 -1.04 -14.64
C LEU A 11 -1.02 -1.85 -13.48
N PRO A 12 -0.82 -3.18 -13.59
CA PRO A 12 -0.06 -3.95 -12.60
C PRO A 12 1.36 -3.44 -12.37
N LEU A 13 2.07 -3.01 -13.42
CA LEU A 13 3.39 -2.42 -13.29
C LEU A 13 3.36 -1.08 -12.56
N VAL A 14 2.39 -0.22 -12.87
CA VAL A 14 2.19 1.07 -12.17
C VAL A 14 1.91 0.83 -10.69
N ILE A 15 1.02 -0.09 -10.34
CA ILE A 15 0.73 -0.47 -8.96
C ILE A 15 2.01 -0.93 -8.24
N THR A 16 2.80 -1.79 -8.89
CA THR A 16 4.06 -2.28 -8.33
C THR A 16 5.05 -1.15 -8.08
N LEU A 17 5.23 -0.26 -9.05
CA LEU A 17 6.16 0.87 -8.91
C LEU A 17 5.72 1.85 -7.82
N LEU A 18 4.42 2.15 -7.72
CA LEU A 18 3.88 3.02 -6.67
C LEU A 18 4.06 2.40 -5.28
N ALA A 19 3.75 1.12 -5.11
CA ALA A 19 3.90 0.44 -3.84
C ALA A 19 5.37 0.32 -3.40
N LEU A 20 6.30 0.06 -4.34
CA LEU A 20 7.74 0.08 -4.06
C LEU A 20 8.22 1.49 -3.72
N ALA A 21 7.79 2.49 -4.48
CA ALA A 21 8.16 3.89 -4.22
C ALA A 21 7.70 4.33 -2.82
N ASP A 22 6.49 3.96 -2.41
CA ASP A 22 5.99 4.28 -1.08
C ASP A 22 6.79 3.56 0.02
N GLY A 23 7.07 2.26 -0.14
CA GLY A 23 7.93 1.52 0.78
C GLY A 23 9.33 2.15 0.93
N VAL A 24 9.95 2.57 -0.18
CA VAL A 24 11.25 3.26 -0.17
C VAL A 24 11.16 4.64 0.48
N LEU A 25 10.09 5.40 0.25
CA LEU A 25 9.86 6.68 0.90
C LEU A 25 9.73 6.54 2.41
N HIS A 26 9.00 5.54 2.89
CA HIS A 26 8.88 5.24 4.31
C HIS A 26 10.23 4.84 4.92
N PHE A 27 11.01 4.01 4.24
CA PHE A 27 12.37 3.68 4.67
C PHE A 27 13.27 4.91 4.71
N THR A 28 13.18 5.79 3.71
CA THR A 28 13.93 7.05 3.68
C THR A 28 13.52 7.97 4.83
N LEU A 29 12.22 8.04 5.14
CA LEU A 29 11.71 8.77 6.30
C LEU A 29 12.29 8.23 7.60
N ASP A 30 12.38 6.91 7.74
CA ASP A 30 12.99 6.28 8.90
C ASP A 30 14.47 6.66 9.04
N VAL A 31 15.24 6.56 7.95
CA VAL A 31 16.67 6.98 7.96
C VAL A 31 16.83 8.46 8.30
N VAL A 32 15.98 9.33 7.77
CA VAL A 32 16.06 10.79 8.02
C VAL A 32 15.64 11.15 9.43
N LEU A 33 14.56 10.56 9.95
CA LEU A 33 14.02 10.87 11.28
C LEU A 33 14.79 10.19 12.41
N PHE A 34 15.21 8.95 12.19
CA PHE A 34 15.76 8.10 13.24
C PHE A 34 17.22 7.69 13.01
N ARG A 35 17.88 8.27 12.02
CA ARG A 35 19.30 8.00 11.68
C ARG A 35 19.58 6.51 11.43
N GLY A 36 18.62 5.76 10.91
CA GLY A 36 18.76 4.34 10.62
C GLY A 36 18.75 3.42 11.85
N ASN A 37 18.28 3.88 12.99
CA ASN A 37 18.13 3.03 14.17
C ASN A 37 16.82 2.22 14.11
N PHE A 38 16.84 1.12 13.37
CA PHE A 38 15.66 0.30 13.10
C PHE A 38 15.20 -0.58 14.28
N ILE A 39 16.07 -0.86 15.25
CA ILE A 39 15.82 -1.87 16.28
C ILE A 39 15.82 -1.27 17.69
N GLY A 40 16.49 -0.13 17.89
CA GLY A 40 16.63 0.50 19.20
C GLY A 40 15.44 1.38 19.60
N ARG A 41 15.14 1.45 20.88
CA ARG A 41 14.32 2.55 21.40
C ARG A 41 15.10 3.85 21.22
N ILE A 42 14.51 4.80 20.51
CA ILE A 42 15.07 6.15 20.41
C ILE A 42 14.68 6.86 21.71
N GLY A 43 15.56 6.76 22.66
CA GLY A 43 15.51 7.62 23.83
C GLY A 43 16.51 8.79 23.69
N PRO A 44 16.34 9.88 24.42
CA PRO A 44 17.36 10.90 24.51
C PRO A 44 18.69 10.25 24.99
N PRO A 45 19.83 10.74 24.53
CA PRO A 45 21.12 10.25 25.00
C PRO A 45 21.18 10.23 26.55
N PRO A 46 21.85 9.23 27.15
CA PRO A 46 22.01 9.20 28.59
C PRO A 46 22.54 10.52 29.10
N GLY A 47 21.89 11.12 30.11
CA GLY A 47 22.28 12.42 30.68
C GLY A 47 21.65 13.66 30.03
N THR A 48 20.83 13.50 28.99
CA THR A 48 20.05 14.62 28.44
C THR A 48 18.87 14.91 29.36
N PRO A 49 18.74 16.14 29.93
CA PRO A 49 17.56 16.49 30.70
C PRO A 49 16.31 16.41 29.81
N PRO A 50 15.17 15.94 30.34
CA PRO A 50 13.91 15.91 29.56
C PRO A 50 13.59 17.33 29.10
N PRO A 51 13.07 17.52 27.87
CA PRO A 51 12.65 18.82 27.39
C PRO A 51 11.61 19.42 28.34
N ALA A 52 11.74 20.69 28.65
CA ALA A 52 10.84 21.39 29.59
C ALA A 52 9.37 21.32 29.16
N ASN A 53 9.12 21.19 27.87
CA ASN A 53 7.79 20.97 27.28
C ASN A 53 7.90 19.84 26.23
N PRO A 54 7.75 18.58 26.62
CA PRO A 54 7.72 17.50 25.64
C PRO A 54 6.53 17.72 24.70
N PRO A 55 6.71 17.51 23.38
CA PRO A 55 5.57 17.52 22.46
C PRO A 55 4.54 16.49 22.95
N PRO A 56 3.24 16.76 22.80
CA PRO A 56 2.21 15.80 23.15
C PRO A 56 2.50 14.50 22.42
N GLY A 57 2.62 13.41 23.18
CA GLY A 57 2.78 12.07 22.62
C GLY A 57 1.57 11.69 21.77
N PRO A 58 1.67 10.65 20.94
CA PRO A 58 0.54 10.17 20.18
C PRO A 58 -0.61 9.87 21.16
N PRO A 59 -1.86 10.22 20.80
CA PRO A 59 -3.03 10.07 21.67
C PRO A 59 -3.31 8.62 22.07
N VAL A 60 -2.77 7.67 21.32
CA VAL A 60 -2.87 6.22 21.59
C VAL A 60 -1.46 5.64 21.65
N PRO A 61 -1.12 4.85 22.69
CA PRO A 61 0.18 4.17 22.74
C PRO A 61 0.29 3.20 21.57
N LEU A 62 1.25 3.44 20.69
CA LEU A 62 1.51 2.53 19.56
C LEU A 62 2.07 1.20 20.09
N PRO A 63 1.64 0.05 19.52
CA PRO A 63 2.11 -1.27 19.94
C PRO A 63 3.60 -1.49 19.64
N LEU A 64 4.15 -0.71 18.70
CA LEU A 64 5.55 -0.79 18.28
C LEU A 64 6.16 0.62 18.16
N PRO A 65 7.47 0.76 18.35
CA PRO A 65 8.19 2.01 18.07
C PRO A 65 8.00 2.44 16.60
N VAL A 66 7.90 3.74 16.36
CA VAL A 66 7.62 4.33 15.04
C VAL A 66 8.64 3.90 13.97
N ASN A 67 9.93 3.81 14.34
CA ASN A 67 10.99 3.33 13.46
C ASN A 67 10.76 1.88 12.98
N GLN A 68 10.24 1.00 13.85
CA GLN A 68 9.88 -0.35 13.44
C GLN A 68 8.66 -0.37 12.53
N LEU A 69 7.69 0.53 12.71
CA LEU A 69 6.54 0.65 11.83
C LEU A 69 6.95 1.04 10.41
N PHE A 70 7.92 1.92 10.22
CA PHE A 70 8.44 2.28 8.90
C PHE A 70 9.14 1.11 8.20
N LEU A 71 9.96 0.35 8.94
CA LEU A 71 10.57 -0.87 8.39
C LEU A 71 9.53 -1.93 8.02
N LEU A 72 8.54 -2.15 8.90
CA LEU A 72 7.43 -3.07 8.63
C LEU A 72 6.60 -2.65 7.44
N ASN A 73 6.47 -1.35 7.18
CA ASN A 73 5.77 -0.84 6.01
C ASN A 73 6.49 -1.23 4.71
N LEU A 74 7.80 -1.09 4.65
CA LEU A 74 8.59 -1.56 3.49
C LEU A 74 8.45 -3.08 3.28
N ILE A 75 8.57 -3.86 4.36
CA ILE A 75 8.41 -5.32 4.30
C ILE A 75 6.99 -5.68 3.85
N GLY A 76 5.98 -5.04 4.41
CA GLY A 76 4.57 -5.24 4.09
C GLY A 76 4.27 -5.01 2.61
N TYR A 77 4.69 -3.88 2.05
CA TYR A 77 4.52 -3.63 0.61
C TYR A 77 5.26 -4.66 -0.24
N THR A 78 6.48 -5.05 0.14
CA THR A 78 7.25 -6.06 -0.62
C THR A 78 6.52 -7.40 -0.66
N VAL A 79 6.01 -7.86 0.48
CA VAL A 79 5.24 -9.11 0.58
C VAL A 79 3.93 -9.01 -0.21
N LEU A 80 3.20 -7.91 -0.08
CA LEU A 80 1.93 -7.70 -0.79
C LEU A 80 2.13 -7.62 -2.30
N ILE A 81 3.21 -7.02 -2.79
CA ILE A 81 3.58 -7.01 -4.21
C ILE A 81 3.87 -8.44 -4.68
N ALA A 82 4.61 -9.24 -3.92
CA ALA A 82 4.88 -10.62 -4.27
C ALA A 82 3.57 -11.44 -4.37
N LEU A 83 2.66 -11.26 -3.41
CA LEU A 83 1.33 -11.88 -3.44
C LEU A 83 0.48 -11.40 -4.62
N PHE A 84 0.55 -10.10 -4.96
CA PHE A 84 -0.15 -9.53 -6.11
C PHE A 84 0.31 -10.18 -7.43
N TRP A 85 1.63 -10.30 -7.64
CA TRP A 85 2.16 -10.97 -8.83
C TRP A 85 1.84 -12.46 -8.88
N PHE A 86 1.84 -13.13 -7.72
CA PHE A 86 1.40 -14.51 -7.63
C PHE A 86 -0.07 -14.67 -7.99
N ALA A 87 -0.95 -13.82 -7.45
CA ALA A 87 -2.37 -13.80 -7.75
C ALA A 87 -2.66 -13.47 -9.22
N LEU A 88 -1.92 -12.52 -9.79
CA LEU A 88 -2.02 -12.14 -11.20
C LEU A 88 -1.69 -13.31 -12.14
N ARG A 89 -0.68 -14.12 -11.81
CA ARG A 89 -0.35 -15.33 -12.57
C ARG A 89 -1.43 -16.41 -12.49
N ARG A 90 -2.09 -16.53 -11.35
CA ARG A 90 -3.15 -17.52 -11.11
C ARG A 90 -4.51 -17.13 -11.72
N ARG A 91 -4.72 -15.86 -12.08
CA ARG A 91 -5.92 -15.32 -12.74
C ARG A 91 -7.24 -15.71 -12.06
N GLY A 92 -7.28 -15.86 -10.74
CA GLY A 92 -8.46 -16.29 -9.98
C GLY A 92 -9.15 -15.13 -9.24
N ALA A 93 -10.28 -15.46 -8.57
CA ALA A 93 -11.00 -14.55 -7.67
C ALA A 93 -10.10 -13.98 -6.54
N TRP A 94 -9.02 -14.70 -6.23
CA TRP A 94 -7.98 -14.33 -5.27
C TRP A 94 -7.34 -12.97 -5.58
N LEU A 95 -7.22 -12.57 -6.84
CA LEU A 95 -6.63 -11.30 -7.24
C LEU A 95 -7.40 -10.10 -6.67
N ARG A 96 -8.72 -10.16 -6.62
CA ARG A 96 -9.57 -9.10 -6.03
C ARG A 96 -9.33 -8.94 -4.53
N TRP A 97 -9.10 -10.07 -3.83
CA TRP A 97 -8.79 -10.03 -2.40
C TRP A 97 -7.42 -9.39 -2.14
N VAL A 98 -6.43 -9.67 -2.99
CA VAL A 98 -5.11 -9.04 -2.88
C VAL A 98 -5.18 -7.53 -3.17
N ASP A 99 -5.95 -7.11 -4.19
CA ASP A 99 -6.21 -5.68 -4.45
C ASP A 99 -6.85 -5.01 -3.22
N LEU A 100 -7.87 -5.64 -2.63
CA LEU A 100 -8.54 -5.11 -1.45
C LEU A 100 -7.59 -4.99 -0.25
N VAL A 101 -6.78 -6.01 0.00
CA VAL A 101 -5.78 -6.00 1.09
C VAL A 101 -4.76 -4.88 0.88
N LEU A 102 -4.29 -4.66 -0.35
CA LEU A 102 -3.40 -3.55 -0.69
C LEU A 102 -4.05 -2.19 -0.45
N VAL A 103 -5.33 -2.02 -0.81
CA VAL A 103 -6.09 -0.79 -0.55
C VAL A 103 -6.20 -0.54 0.96
N VAL A 104 -6.61 -1.55 1.73
CA VAL A 104 -6.74 -1.44 3.20
C VAL A 104 -5.39 -1.12 3.82
N TYR A 105 -4.31 -1.75 3.35
CA TYR A 105 -2.96 -1.51 3.84
C TYR A 105 -2.52 -0.06 3.60
N ALA A 106 -2.68 0.47 2.39
CA ALA A 106 -2.35 1.85 2.04
C ALA A 106 -3.19 2.86 2.86
N LEU A 107 -4.49 2.61 3.02
CA LEU A 107 -5.35 3.46 3.86
C LEU A 107 -4.94 3.42 5.33
N THR A 108 -4.52 2.27 5.85
CA THR A 108 -4.02 2.16 7.22
C THR A 108 -2.73 2.98 7.42
N ALA A 109 -1.81 2.94 6.46
CA ALA A 109 -0.60 3.75 6.49
C ALA A 109 -0.91 5.26 6.44
N LEU A 110 -1.91 5.66 5.65
CA LEU A 110 -2.37 7.06 5.60
C LEU A 110 -2.95 7.51 6.95
N LEU A 111 -3.80 6.71 7.57
CA LEU A 111 -4.41 7.01 8.87
C LEU A 111 -3.35 7.07 9.98
N ALA A 112 -2.43 6.10 10.01
CA ALA A 112 -1.32 6.09 10.97
C ALA A 112 -0.46 7.35 10.86
N TRP A 113 -0.23 7.88 9.64
CA TRP A 113 0.49 9.12 9.46
C TRP A 113 -0.24 10.33 10.07
N VAL A 114 -1.58 10.37 9.97
CA VAL A 114 -2.38 11.43 10.61
C VAL A 114 -2.27 11.34 12.13
N ASP A 115 -2.37 10.14 12.70
CA ASP A 115 -2.29 9.91 14.15
C ASP A 115 -0.91 10.24 14.72
N LEU A 116 0.15 10.04 13.91
CA LEU A 116 1.52 10.43 14.26
C LEU A 116 1.78 11.94 14.22
N GLY A 117 0.78 12.77 13.96
CA GLY A 117 0.90 14.23 13.88
C GLY A 117 1.48 14.72 12.56
N ARG A 118 1.35 13.95 11.49
CA ARG A 118 1.72 14.30 10.11
C ARG A 118 3.20 14.67 9.93
N PRO A 119 4.15 13.82 10.36
CA PRO A 119 5.56 14.11 10.20
C PRO A 119 5.91 14.36 8.74
N ASN A 120 6.54 15.50 8.47
CA ASN A 120 6.83 15.93 7.10
C ASN A 120 8.25 16.51 6.96
N PRO A 121 9.31 15.77 7.31
CA PRO A 121 10.66 16.23 7.13
C PRO A 121 10.97 16.44 5.65
N ARG A 122 11.42 17.65 5.30
CA ARG A 122 11.78 18.01 3.91
C ARG A 122 10.70 17.72 2.85
N GLY A 123 9.42 17.69 3.23
CA GLY A 123 8.31 17.39 2.30
C GLY A 123 8.08 15.90 2.01
N LEU A 124 8.92 14.99 2.52
CA LEU A 124 8.84 13.55 2.22
C LEU A 124 7.54 12.89 2.72
N GLY A 125 7.00 13.38 3.85
CA GLY A 125 5.73 12.87 4.36
C GLY A 125 4.57 13.12 3.40
N PHE A 126 4.43 14.33 2.87
CA PHE A 126 3.40 14.64 1.87
C PHE A 126 3.62 13.91 0.55
N LEU A 127 4.88 13.76 0.13
CA LEU A 127 5.20 13.00 -1.09
C LEU A 127 4.76 11.54 -0.97
N SER A 128 5.08 10.88 0.16
CA SER A 128 4.62 9.51 0.43
C SER A 128 3.09 9.43 0.40
N LYS A 129 2.37 10.35 1.04
CA LYS A 129 0.90 10.35 1.03
C LYS A 129 0.30 10.61 -0.36
N GLY A 130 0.95 11.41 -1.16
CA GLY A 130 0.60 11.56 -2.58
C GLY A 130 0.72 10.24 -3.35
N VAL A 131 1.82 9.52 -3.15
CA VAL A 131 2.03 8.18 -3.76
C VAL A 131 0.99 7.17 -3.29
N GLU A 132 0.67 7.11 -1.99
CA GLU A 132 -0.37 6.23 -1.44
C GLU A 132 -1.75 6.51 -2.04
N ILE A 133 -2.13 7.77 -2.18
CA ILE A 133 -3.43 8.15 -2.79
C ILE A 133 -3.48 7.67 -4.24
N VAL A 134 -2.43 7.90 -5.03
CA VAL A 134 -2.36 7.45 -6.42
C VAL A 134 -2.38 5.92 -6.50
N LEU A 135 -1.71 5.23 -5.58
CA LEU A 135 -1.73 3.77 -5.46
C LEU A 135 -3.14 3.24 -5.21
N VAL A 136 -3.88 3.83 -4.27
CA VAL A 136 -5.28 3.46 -3.98
C VAL A 136 -6.16 3.64 -5.21
N ILE A 137 -6.03 4.77 -5.92
CA ILE A 137 -6.78 5.02 -7.17
C ILE A 137 -6.44 3.96 -8.23
N ALA A 138 -5.17 3.62 -8.41
CA ALA A 138 -4.72 2.61 -9.37
C ALA A 138 -5.27 1.21 -9.02
N LEU A 139 -5.28 0.82 -7.74
CA LEU A 139 -5.85 -0.44 -7.26
C LEU A 139 -7.36 -0.52 -7.47
N LEU A 140 -8.09 0.55 -7.17
CA LEU A 140 -9.53 0.63 -7.42
C LEU A 140 -9.85 0.53 -8.91
N ALA A 141 -9.07 1.20 -9.77
CA ALA A 141 -9.20 1.09 -11.22
C ALA A 141 -8.92 -0.34 -11.70
N HIS A 142 -7.91 -1.03 -11.14
CA HIS A 142 -7.60 -2.41 -11.46
C HIS A 142 -8.74 -3.36 -11.05
N ALA A 143 -9.25 -3.26 -9.84
CA ALA A 143 -10.37 -4.05 -9.34
C ALA A 143 -11.64 -3.83 -10.19
N TRP A 144 -11.92 -2.60 -10.62
CA TRP A 144 -13.04 -2.27 -11.49
C TRP A 144 -12.89 -2.89 -12.90
N MET A 145 -11.68 -2.85 -13.47
CA MET A 145 -11.42 -3.53 -14.76
C MET A 145 -11.66 -5.04 -14.67
N LEU A 146 -11.25 -5.67 -13.59
CA LEU A 146 -11.47 -7.11 -13.35
C LEU A 146 -12.96 -7.44 -13.23
N SER A 147 -13.78 -6.57 -12.61
CA SER A 147 -15.21 -6.79 -12.47
C SER A 147 -15.95 -6.78 -13.81
N ARG A 148 -15.56 -5.87 -14.71
CA ARG A 148 -16.16 -5.79 -16.06
C ARG A 148 -15.85 -7.02 -16.93
N THR A 149 -14.63 -7.53 -16.84
CA THR A 149 -14.22 -8.72 -17.62
C THR A 149 -14.99 -9.97 -17.18
N SER A 150 -15.37 -10.08 -15.91
CA SER A 150 -16.14 -11.20 -15.39
C SER A 150 -17.62 -11.15 -15.84
N ALA A 151 -18.22 -9.97 -15.95
CA ALA A 151 -19.61 -9.80 -16.37
C ALA A 151 -19.83 -10.21 -17.84
N SER A 152 -18.88 -9.87 -18.72
CA SER A 152 -18.99 -10.16 -20.16
C SER A 152 -18.89 -11.65 -20.52
N VAL A 153 -18.43 -12.51 -19.61
CA VAL A 153 -18.32 -13.97 -19.84
C VAL A 153 -19.61 -14.70 -19.46
N THR A 154 -20.43 -14.14 -18.57
CA THR A 154 -21.62 -14.82 -18.03
C THR A 154 -22.86 -14.67 -18.94
N GLU A 155 -22.94 -13.59 -19.71
CA GLU A 155 -24.10 -13.27 -20.56
C GLU A 155 -24.34 -14.27 -21.70
N PRO A 156 -23.34 -14.70 -22.50
CA PRO A 156 -23.58 -15.66 -23.58
C PRO A 156 -23.93 -17.08 -23.10
N ALA A 157 -23.53 -17.46 -21.87
CA ALA A 157 -23.86 -18.78 -21.34
C ALA A 157 -25.35 -18.91 -20.97
N LEU A 158 -25.97 -17.84 -20.49
CA LEU A 158 -27.41 -17.78 -20.18
C LEU A 158 -28.28 -17.83 -21.46
N GLU A 159 -27.87 -17.14 -22.54
CA GLU A 159 -28.59 -17.17 -23.81
C GLU A 159 -28.60 -18.55 -24.47
N LEU A 160 -27.49 -19.29 -24.38
CA LEU A 160 -27.40 -20.66 -24.91
C LEU A 160 -28.29 -21.64 -24.13
N GLN A 161 -28.42 -21.44 -22.82
CA GLN A 161 -29.23 -22.29 -21.94
C GLN A 161 -30.74 -22.07 -22.16
N THR A 162 -31.19 -20.86 -22.44
CA THR A 162 -32.59 -20.54 -22.77
C THR A 162 -33.00 -21.07 -24.15
N ARG A 163 -32.06 -21.08 -25.12
CA ARG A 163 -32.33 -21.63 -26.45
C ARG A 163 -32.42 -23.16 -26.51
N SER A 164 -31.83 -23.88 -25.55
CA SER A 164 -31.86 -25.35 -25.52
C SER A 164 -33.14 -25.90 -24.90
N HIS A 165 -33.99 -25.06 -24.31
CA HIS A 165 -35.27 -25.44 -23.67
C HIS A 165 -36.50 -24.97 -24.45
N SER A 166 -36.34 -24.32 -25.58
CA SER A 166 -37.39 -23.94 -26.53
C SER A 166 -37.42 -24.86 -27.77
#